data_39c733993d06b11fdcff53b667d11919
#
_entry.id   39c733993d06b11fdcff53b667d11919
#
_cell.length_a   1.000
_cell.length_b   1.000
_cell.length_c   1.000
_cell.angle_alpha   90.00
_cell.angle_beta   90.00
_cell.angle_gamma   90.00
#
_symmetry.space_group_name_H-M   'P 1'
#
loop_
_entity.id
_entity.type
_entity.pdbx_description
1 polymer ?
#
loop_
_entity_poly.entity_id
_entity_poly.type
_entity_poly.pdbx_seq_one_letter_code
_entity_poly.pdbx_strand_id
1 'polypeptide(L)'
;TPLYSSAASDVYKRQINNPSEIKMMFTILELGVDGVILRTNNIDDLDILNSELQEFSRIKLQIAEIIEIKEVGIGERACVDTASMLNQGEGLLVGNQANFMFLMHNESAGSGFTSPRPFRVNAGAVQCYTLLPDNRTKYLSELESGTDVMIVSHEGVVRSSIVGRLKIDRRPLFLVRAKSDDKIGGVLIQNAETIAFVKDNGKPISTTSLKVGDKILVKTESNKGRHFGMEVEEYILEK
;
A
#
# COMPACT_ATOMS: atom_id res chain seq x y z
N THR A 1 -36.03 -3.34 29.14
CA THR A 1 -35.79 -2.93 27.73
C THR A 1 -34.28 -2.84 27.52
N PRO A 2 -33.65 -3.72 26.72
CA PRO A 2 -32.25 -3.58 26.45
C PRO A 2 -32.02 -2.43 25.48
N LEU A 3 -31.25 -1.46 25.90
CA LEU A 3 -30.69 -0.43 25.03
C LEU A 3 -29.69 -1.11 24.07
N TYR A 4 -30.09 -1.33 22.84
CA TYR A 4 -29.16 -1.61 21.76
C TYR A 4 -28.37 -0.32 21.49
N SER A 5 -27.21 -0.20 22.04
CA SER A 5 -26.18 0.69 21.53
C SER A 5 -25.73 0.10 20.19
N SER A 6 -26.33 0.58 19.11
CA SER A 6 -25.70 0.46 17.82
C SER A 6 -24.39 1.22 17.93
N ALA A 7 -23.25 0.52 17.81
CA ALA A 7 -21.99 1.16 17.52
C ALA A 7 -22.12 1.79 16.12
N ALA A 8 -22.74 2.96 16.05
CA ALA A 8 -22.55 3.85 14.94
C ALA A 8 -21.07 4.18 14.95
N SER A 9 -20.35 3.86 13.89
CA SER A 9 -19.01 4.40 13.69
C SER A 9 -19.17 5.92 13.77
N ASP A 10 -18.59 6.53 14.79
CA ASP A 10 -18.64 7.97 14.99
C ASP A 10 -17.84 8.62 13.85
N VAL A 11 -18.53 8.89 12.73
CA VAL A 11 -17.97 9.64 11.62
C VAL A 11 -17.81 11.08 12.05
N TYR A 12 -16.56 11.48 12.32
CA TYR A 12 -16.23 12.81 12.79
C TYR A 12 -16.01 13.76 11.60
N LYS A 13 -17.01 14.64 11.37
CA LYS A 13 -16.95 15.68 10.32
C LYS A 13 -16.79 17.06 10.92
N ARG A 14 -15.93 17.89 10.30
CA ARG A 14 -15.74 19.30 10.67
C ARG A 14 -16.15 20.22 9.54
N GLN A 15 -16.80 21.33 9.88
CA GLN A 15 -17.06 22.43 8.96
C GLN A 15 -15.89 23.39 8.97
N ILE A 16 -15.45 23.78 7.77
CA ILE A 16 -14.43 24.81 7.53
C ILE A 16 -15.01 25.92 6.67
N ASN A 17 -14.47 27.13 6.78
CA ASN A 17 -14.87 28.28 5.99
C ASN A 17 -13.73 28.70 5.02
N ASN A 18 -12.53 28.17 5.21
CA ASN A 18 -11.38 28.40 4.36
C ASN A 18 -10.82 27.07 3.87
N PRO A 19 -10.67 26.84 2.55
CA PRO A 19 -10.15 25.59 2.02
C PRO A 19 -8.73 25.26 2.51
N SER A 20 -7.90 26.25 2.84
CA SER A 20 -6.55 26.02 3.38
C SER A 20 -6.53 25.38 4.78
N GLU A 21 -7.66 25.35 5.50
CA GLU A 21 -7.77 24.68 6.80
C GLU A 21 -7.87 23.16 6.69
N ILE A 22 -8.12 22.63 5.48
CA ILE A 22 -8.34 21.20 5.29
C ILE A 22 -7.15 20.35 5.78
N LYS A 23 -5.94 20.82 5.50
CA LYS A 23 -4.69 20.15 5.92
C LYS A 23 -4.64 19.99 7.43
N MET A 24 -4.97 21.05 8.17
CA MET A 24 -5.02 21.03 9.62
C MET A 24 -6.10 20.09 10.15
N MET A 25 -7.26 20.03 9.51
CA MET A 25 -8.36 19.17 9.96
C MET A 25 -8.01 17.68 9.83
N PHE A 26 -7.35 17.26 8.78
CA PHE A 26 -6.91 15.87 8.61
C PHE A 26 -5.69 15.47 9.46
N THR A 27 -5.01 16.45 10.08
CA THR A 27 -3.86 16.19 10.96
C THR A 27 -4.17 16.48 12.45
N ILE A 28 -5.35 16.98 12.76
CA ILE A 28 -5.79 17.27 14.13
C ILE A 28 -6.05 15.95 14.90
N LEU A 29 -5.66 15.87 16.19
CA LEU A 29 -5.98 14.76 17.09
C LEU A 29 -5.52 13.37 16.55
N GLU A 30 -4.25 13.16 16.29
CA GLU A 30 -3.63 11.87 15.90
C GLU A 30 -4.32 11.13 14.71
N LEU A 31 -5.65 11.06 14.70
CA LEU A 31 -6.47 10.36 13.69
C LEU A 31 -7.07 11.32 12.64
N GLY A 32 -7.01 12.63 12.86
CA GLY A 32 -7.68 13.59 11.99
C GLY A 32 -9.21 13.53 12.05
N VAL A 33 -9.86 14.10 11.04
CA VAL A 33 -11.30 14.02 10.85
C VAL A 33 -11.65 13.10 9.68
N ASP A 34 -12.77 12.38 9.74
CA ASP A 34 -13.24 11.50 8.66
C ASP A 34 -13.73 12.27 7.43
N GLY A 35 -14.01 13.55 7.58
CA GLY A 35 -14.46 14.39 6.49
C GLY A 35 -14.58 15.86 6.86
N VAL A 36 -14.53 16.69 5.84
CA VAL A 36 -14.64 18.15 5.96
C VAL A 36 -15.82 18.64 5.14
N ILE A 37 -16.54 19.62 5.66
CA ILE A 37 -17.63 20.33 4.99
C ILE A 37 -17.17 21.77 4.76
N LEU A 38 -16.84 22.12 3.51
CA LEU A 38 -16.51 23.50 3.17
C LEU A 38 -17.78 24.32 2.99
N ARG A 39 -17.85 25.44 3.70
CA ARG A 39 -18.87 26.46 3.49
C ARG A 39 -18.24 27.66 2.82
N THR A 40 -18.56 27.88 1.56
CA THR A 40 -18.02 28.99 0.76
C THR A 40 -19.09 29.57 -0.16
N ASN A 41 -18.89 30.83 -0.55
CA ASN A 41 -19.64 31.52 -1.60
C ASN A 41 -18.77 31.77 -2.85
N ASN A 42 -17.52 31.33 -2.83
CA ASN A 42 -16.57 31.49 -3.91
C ASN A 42 -16.27 30.14 -4.59
N ILE A 43 -16.47 30.07 -5.91
CA ILE A 43 -16.25 28.84 -6.68
C ILE A 43 -14.76 28.47 -6.75
N ASP A 44 -13.85 29.45 -6.71
CA ASP A 44 -12.41 29.23 -6.77
C ASP A 44 -11.91 28.43 -5.54
N ASP A 45 -12.63 28.49 -4.41
CA ASP A 45 -12.32 27.71 -3.22
C ASP A 45 -12.45 26.19 -3.44
N LEU A 46 -13.26 25.77 -4.42
CA LEU A 46 -13.38 24.36 -4.81
C LEU A 46 -12.13 23.85 -5.50
N ASP A 47 -11.47 24.69 -6.31
CA ASP A 47 -10.22 24.31 -6.98
C ASP A 47 -9.07 24.19 -5.97
N ILE A 48 -9.03 25.11 -4.99
CA ILE A 48 -8.08 25.02 -3.87
C ILE A 48 -8.34 23.77 -3.07
N LEU A 49 -9.60 23.50 -2.70
CA LEU A 49 -9.99 22.30 -1.95
C LEU A 49 -9.58 21.03 -2.69
N ASN A 50 -9.86 20.94 -3.99
CA ASN A 50 -9.50 19.79 -4.80
C ASN A 50 -7.98 19.59 -4.87
N SER A 51 -7.20 20.66 -5.02
CA SER A 51 -5.75 20.57 -5.05
C SER A 51 -5.16 20.07 -3.72
N GLU A 52 -5.65 20.59 -2.61
CA GLU A 52 -5.27 20.14 -1.27
C GLU A 52 -5.65 18.67 -1.03
N LEU A 53 -6.86 18.26 -1.39
CA LEU A 53 -7.30 16.87 -1.29
C LEU A 53 -6.45 15.91 -2.14
N GLN A 54 -6.06 16.32 -3.34
CA GLN A 54 -5.17 15.52 -4.19
C GLN A 54 -3.79 15.32 -3.57
N GLU A 55 -3.27 16.30 -2.84
CA GLU A 55 -2.00 16.16 -2.12
C GLU A 55 -2.10 15.12 -0.99
N PHE A 56 -3.21 15.08 -0.25
CA PHE A 56 -3.48 14.04 0.76
C PHE A 56 -3.70 12.65 0.18
N SER A 57 -4.17 12.60 -1.07
CA SER A 57 -4.40 11.34 -1.78
C SER A 57 -3.14 10.81 -2.46
N ARG A 58 -1.95 11.24 -2.04
CA ARG A 58 -0.68 10.81 -2.63
C ARG A 58 0.31 10.32 -1.59
N ILE A 59 0.98 9.22 -1.92
CA ILE A 59 2.15 8.70 -1.21
C ILE A 59 3.39 9.04 -2.03
N LYS A 60 4.44 9.50 -1.35
CA LYS A 60 5.73 9.70 -1.99
C LYS A 60 6.39 8.34 -2.23
N LEU A 61 6.46 7.93 -3.48
CA LEU A 61 7.26 6.78 -3.92
C LEU A 61 8.69 7.22 -4.24
N GLN A 62 9.61 6.28 -4.06
CA GLN A 62 11.03 6.45 -4.37
C GLN A 62 11.49 5.31 -5.27
N ILE A 63 12.58 5.55 -5.99
CA ILE A 63 13.23 4.51 -6.79
C ILE A 63 14.19 3.75 -5.89
N ALA A 64 14.10 2.43 -5.90
CA ALA A 64 15.06 1.54 -5.27
C ALA A 64 15.70 0.63 -6.31
N GLU A 65 16.98 0.34 -6.12
CA GLU A 65 17.74 -0.60 -6.94
C GLU A 65 17.75 -1.98 -6.28
N ILE A 66 17.46 -3.02 -7.04
CA ILE A 66 17.56 -4.41 -6.58
C ILE A 66 19.03 -4.76 -6.32
N ILE A 67 19.34 -5.18 -5.10
CA ILE A 67 20.71 -5.53 -4.69
C ILE A 67 20.89 -7.01 -4.43
N GLU A 68 19.83 -7.76 -4.16
CA GLU A 68 19.88 -9.20 -3.91
C GLU A 68 18.61 -9.90 -4.35
N ILE A 69 18.76 -11.08 -4.95
CA ILE A 69 17.69 -12.03 -5.24
C ILE A 69 18.17 -13.39 -4.79
N LYS A 70 17.49 -14.00 -3.80
CA LYS A 70 17.92 -15.25 -3.19
C LYS A 70 16.75 -16.22 -3.03
N GLU A 71 16.92 -17.45 -3.45
CA GLU A 71 15.97 -18.53 -3.17
C GLU A 71 16.01 -18.90 -1.67
N VAL A 72 14.83 -19.00 -1.05
CA VAL A 72 14.71 -19.27 0.39
C VAL A 72 13.92 -20.55 0.72
N GLY A 73 13.38 -21.22 -0.30
CA GLY A 73 12.64 -22.46 -0.13
C GLY A 73 11.13 -22.29 -0.28
N ILE A 74 10.35 -23.20 0.33
CA ILE A 74 8.89 -23.22 0.21
C ILE A 74 8.27 -22.57 1.44
N GLY A 75 7.34 -21.63 1.18
CA GLY A 75 6.58 -20.96 2.23
C GLY A 75 5.15 -20.66 1.79
N GLU A 76 4.39 -20.01 2.64
CA GLU A 76 3.01 -19.63 2.38
C GLU A 76 2.96 -18.21 1.78
N ARG A 77 2.32 -18.12 0.63
CA ARG A 77 2.18 -16.91 -0.16
C ARG A 77 0.71 -16.47 -0.19
N ALA A 78 0.48 -15.17 0.01
CA ALA A 78 -0.82 -14.54 -0.05
C ALA A 78 -1.07 -13.87 -1.42
N CYS A 79 -2.21 -14.18 -2.03
CA CYS A 79 -2.81 -13.38 -3.10
C CYS A 79 -3.99 -12.60 -2.53
N VAL A 80 -4.00 -11.31 -2.76
CA VAL A 80 -5.10 -10.41 -2.39
C VAL A 80 -5.94 -10.15 -3.64
N ASP A 81 -7.18 -10.59 -3.62
CA ASP A 81 -8.17 -10.27 -4.66
C ASP A 81 -9.04 -9.12 -4.13
N THR A 82 -8.99 -7.99 -4.79
CA THR A 82 -9.79 -6.80 -4.43
C THR A 82 -11.18 -6.87 -5.06
N ALA A 83 -12.15 -6.21 -4.43
CA ALA A 83 -13.50 -6.04 -4.98
C ALA A 83 -13.56 -4.95 -6.07
N SER A 84 -12.42 -4.37 -6.44
CA SER A 84 -12.28 -3.36 -7.51
C SER A 84 -11.28 -3.82 -8.55
N MET A 85 -11.49 -3.41 -9.80
CA MET A 85 -10.48 -3.55 -10.84
C MET A 85 -9.34 -2.55 -10.61
N LEU A 86 -8.10 -3.00 -10.82
CA LEU A 86 -6.90 -2.19 -10.76
C LEU A 86 -6.40 -1.89 -12.16
N ASN A 87 -5.86 -0.69 -12.33
CA ASN A 87 -5.26 -0.26 -13.59
C ASN A 87 -3.80 -0.73 -13.67
N GLN A 88 -3.22 -0.67 -14.87
CA GLN A 88 -1.79 -0.88 -15.03
C GLN A 88 -1.01 0.14 -14.21
N GLY A 89 0.04 -0.30 -13.54
CA GLY A 89 0.84 0.55 -12.63
C GLY A 89 0.22 0.75 -11.24
N GLU A 90 -0.94 0.16 -10.96
CA GLU A 90 -1.53 0.10 -9.62
C GLU A 90 -1.20 -1.22 -8.91
N GLY A 91 -1.12 -1.16 -7.60
CA GLY A 91 -0.87 -2.33 -6.76
C GLY A 91 -0.96 -2.07 -5.27
N LEU A 92 -0.38 -2.98 -4.50
CA LEU A 92 -0.27 -2.88 -3.04
C LEU A 92 1.17 -2.58 -2.63
N LEU A 93 1.33 -1.83 -1.55
CA LEU A 93 2.62 -1.67 -0.89
C LEU A 93 2.83 -2.83 0.08
N VAL A 94 3.89 -3.60 -0.16
CA VAL A 94 4.20 -4.82 0.60
C VAL A 94 5.69 -4.88 0.93
N GLY A 95 6.03 -5.32 2.14
CA GLY A 95 7.42 -5.49 2.56
C GLY A 95 7.56 -6.33 3.82
N ASN A 96 8.75 -6.85 4.07
CA ASN A 96 9.07 -7.49 5.35
C ASN A 96 9.11 -6.46 6.50
N GLN A 97 9.31 -5.19 6.15
CA GLN A 97 9.43 -4.07 7.08
C GLN A 97 8.37 -3.00 6.75
N ALA A 98 7.75 -2.43 7.79
CA ALA A 98 6.76 -1.37 7.61
C ALA A 98 7.35 -0.06 7.06
N ASN A 99 8.64 0.20 7.30
CA ASN A 99 9.35 1.39 6.87
C ASN A 99 10.01 1.27 5.48
N PHE A 100 9.90 0.09 4.83
CA PHE A 100 10.38 -0.13 3.47
C PHE A 100 9.44 -1.10 2.75
N MET A 101 8.58 -0.57 1.90
CA MET A 101 7.57 -1.34 1.19
C MET A 101 7.72 -1.21 -0.32
N PHE A 102 7.57 -2.32 -1.02
CA PHE A 102 7.64 -2.46 -2.47
C PHE A 102 6.26 -2.27 -3.09
N LEU A 103 6.16 -1.55 -4.19
CA LEU A 103 4.92 -1.47 -4.95
C LEU A 103 4.78 -2.74 -5.80
N MET A 104 3.96 -3.68 -5.30
CA MET A 104 3.65 -4.94 -5.98
C MET A 104 2.54 -4.72 -6.99
N HIS A 105 2.80 -5.02 -8.26
CA HIS A 105 1.86 -4.82 -9.37
C HIS A 105 0.70 -5.82 -9.31
N ASN A 106 -0.45 -5.40 -9.78
CA ASN A 106 -1.58 -6.30 -10.01
C ASN A 106 -1.34 -7.21 -11.23
N GLU A 107 -2.14 -8.27 -11.36
CA GLU A 107 -2.01 -9.25 -12.46
C GLU A 107 -2.78 -8.82 -13.74
N SER A 108 -2.88 -7.52 -14.04
CA SER A 108 -3.60 -7.03 -15.23
C SER A 108 -2.89 -7.34 -16.55
N ALA A 109 -1.57 -7.50 -16.53
CA ALA A 109 -0.82 -7.81 -17.75
C ALA A 109 -1.05 -9.25 -18.26
N GLY A 110 -1.44 -10.17 -17.36
CA GLY A 110 -1.51 -11.58 -17.67
C GLY A 110 -0.14 -12.19 -18.04
N SER A 111 -0.15 -13.37 -18.59
CA SER A 111 1.02 -14.02 -19.19
C SER A 111 0.57 -14.91 -20.36
N GLY A 112 1.52 -15.50 -21.10
CA GLY A 112 1.19 -16.44 -22.16
C GLY A 112 0.36 -17.66 -21.71
N PHE A 113 0.35 -17.95 -20.39
CA PHE A 113 -0.33 -19.09 -19.79
C PHE A 113 -1.47 -18.71 -18.85
N THR A 114 -1.66 -17.42 -18.55
CA THR A 114 -2.63 -16.97 -17.55
C THR A 114 -3.39 -15.75 -18.06
N SER A 115 -4.72 -15.84 -18.06
CA SER A 115 -5.59 -14.70 -18.37
C SER A 115 -5.35 -13.54 -17.37
N PRO A 116 -5.48 -12.29 -17.80
CA PRO A 116 -5.38 -11.12 -16.92
C PRO A 116 -6.36 -11.21 -15.75
N ARG A 117 -5.88 -10.82 -14.56
CA ARG A 117 -6.66 -10.73 -13.31
C ARG A 117 -6.45 -9.36 -12.69
N PRO A 118 -7.04 -8.30 -13.26
CA PRO A 118 -6.78 -6.93 -12.80
C PRO A 118 -7.30 -6.61 -11.40
N PHE A 119 -7.93 -7.56 -10.74
CA PHE A 119 -8.36 -7.47 -9.34
C PHE A 119 -7.38 -8.15 -8.37
N ARG A 120 -6.34 -8.85 -8.87
CA ARG A 120 -5.42 -9.64 -8.05
C ARG A 120 -4.06 -8.99 -7.92
N VAL A 121 -3.57 -8.92 -6.68
CA VAL A 121 -2.16 -8.70 -6.37
C VAL A 121 -1.59 -9.95 -5.70
N ASN A 122 -0.57 -10.54 -6.32
CA ASN A 122 0.22 -11.59 -5.69
C ASN A 122 1.22 -10.89 -4.75
N ALA A 123 0.79 -10.71 -3.50
CA ALA A 123 1.39 -9.73 -2.62
C ALA A 123 2.75 -10.16 -2.04
N GLY A 124 2.86 -11.41 -1.58
CA GLY A 124 4.09 -11.91 -0.96
C GLY A 124 3.83 -12.98 0.08
N ALA A 125 4.83 -13.29 0.88
CA ALA A 125 4.69 -14.25 1.96
C ALA A 125 3.80 -13.72 3.10
N VAL A 126 3.15 -14.62 3.82
CA VAL A 126 2.09 -14.29 4.79
C VAL A 126 2.50 -13.35 5.92
N GLN A 127 3.80 -13.33 6.28
CA GLN A 127 4.36 -12.46 7.32
C GLN A 127 4.72 -11.05 6.79
N CYS A 128 4.65 -10.79 5.48
CA CYS A 128 4.89 -9.45 4.96
C CYS A 128 3.80 -8.49 5.41
N TYR A 129 4.19 -7.24 5.64
CA TYR A 129 3.26 -6.16 5.93
C TYR A 129 2.65 -5.61 4.64
N THR A 130 1.42 -5.12 4.75
CA THR A 130 0.79 -4.24 3.75
C THR A 130 0.26 -2.99 4.43
N LEU A 131 0.21 -1.87 3.66
CA LEU A 131 -0.29 -0.59 4.15
C LEU A 131 -1.80 -0.49 3.94
N LEU A 132 -2.50 0.02 4.97
CA LEU A 132 -3.94 0.26 4.96
C LEU A 132 -4.25 1.75 4.70
N PRO A 133 -5.49 2.09 4.31
CA PRO A 133 -5.89 3.48 4.03
C PRO A 133 -5.70 4.46 5.20
N ASP A 134 -5.73 3.97 6.43
CA ASP A 134 -5.51 4.74 7.67
C ASP A 134 -4.02 4.84 8.07
N ASN A 135 -3.10 4.53 7.13
CA ASN A 135 -1.65 4.47 7.35
C ASN A 135 -1.17 3.45 8.39
N ARG A 136 -2.04 2.58 8.88
CA ARG A 136 -1.64 1.42 9.68
C ARG A 136 -1.14 0.30 8.77
N THR A 137 -0.47 -0.67 9.35
CA THR A 137 -0.03 -1.88 8.67
C THR A 137 -0.71 -3.11 9.26
N LYS A 138 -0.95 -4.10 8.40
CA LYS A 138 -1.31 -5.46 8.79
C LYS A 138 -0.35 -6.44 8.14
N TYR A 139 -0.19 -7.61 8.76
CA TYR A 139 0.39 -8.75 8.05
C TYR A 139 -0.56 -9.19 6.93
N LEU A 140 -0.01 -9.71 5.84
CA LEU A 140 -0.84 -10.26 4.77
C LEU A 140 -1.76 -11.38 5.27
N SER A 141 -1.33 -12.15 6.27
CA SER A 141 -2.13 -13.21 6.91
C SER A 141 -3.34 -12.71 7.70
N GLU A 142 -3.34 -11.43 8.09
CA GLU A 142 -4.44 -10.82 8.86
C GLU A 142 -5.53 -10.21 7.99
N LEU A 143 -5.30 -10.20 6.66
CA LEU A 143 -6.30 -9.71 5.73
C LEU A 143 -7.44 -10.74 5.58
N GLU A 144 -8.65 -10.25 5.53
CA GLU A 144 -9.85 -11.06 5.29
C GLU A 144 -10.84 -10.31 4.40
N SER A 145 -11.84 -11.01 3.87
CA SER A 145 -12.90 -10.35 3.08
C SER A 145 -13.55 -9.24 3.89
N GLY A 146 -13.66 -8.06 3.28
CA GLY A 146 -14.18 -6.85 3.93
C GLY A 146 -13.11 -5.94 4.52
N THR A 147 -11.84 -6.37 4.62
CA THR A 147 -10.74 -5.50 5.04
C THR A 147 -10.46 -4.45 3.97
N ASP A 148 -10.36 -3.18 4.36
CA ASP A 148 -9.90 -2.11 3.47
C ASP A 148 -8.40 -2.22 3.24
N VAL A 149 -7.97 -2.08 1.98
CA VAL A 149 -6.57 -2.04 1.57
C VAL A 149 -6.30 -0.81 0.72
N MET A 150 -5.07 -0.29 0.81
CA MET A 150 -4.63 0.86 0.04
C MET A 150 -4.11 0.43 -1.31
N ILE A 151 -4.74 0.88 -2.39
CA ILE A 151 -4.25 0.75 -3.75
C ILE A 151 -3.41 1.98 -4.07
N VAL A 152 -2.22 1.77 -4.60
CA VAL A 152 -1.27 2.83 -4.94
C VAL A 152 -0.90 2.73 -6.41
N SER A 153 -0.97 3.85 -7.12
CA SER A 153 -0.47 3.94 -8.50
C SER A 153 1.02 4.24 -8.54
N HIS A 154 1.65 4.04 -9.69
CA HIS A 154 3.06 4.38 -9.91
C HIS A 154 3.37 5.89 -9.74
N GLU A 155 2.36 6.74 -9.84
CA GLU A 155 2.46 8.18 -9.58
C GLU A 155 2.26 8.53 -8.09
N GLY A 156 2.02 7.51 -7.26
CA GLY A 156 1.76 7.67 -5.83
C GLY A 156 0.31 8.05 -5.48
N VAL A 157 -0.60 8.11 -6.46
CA VAL A 157 -2.02 8.34 -6.16
C VAL A 157 -2.57 7.15 -5.40
N VAL A 158 -3.31 7.42 -4.32
CA VAL A 158 -3.89 6.39 -3.46
C VAL A 158 -5.41 6.37 -3.53
N ARG A 159 -5.98 5.19 -3.38
CA ARG A 159 -7.40 4.96 -3.18
C ARG A 159 -7.65 3.74 -2.32
N SER A 160 -8.78 3.67 -1.66
CA SER A 160 -9.20 2.49 -0.90
C SER A 160 -9.88 1.47 -1.81
N SER A 161 -9.71 0.20 -1.48
CA SER A 161 -10.48 -0.92 -2.02
C SER A 161 -10.68 -1.97 -0.94
N ILE A 162 -11.73 -2.78 -1.09
CA ILE A 162 -12.03 -3.86 -0.15
C ILE A 162 -11.38 -5.16 -0.64
N VAL A 163 -10.82 -5.93 0.27
CA VAL A 163 -10.44 -7.32 0.00
C VAL A 163 -11.71 -8.14 -0.24
N GLY A 164 -11.86 -8.64 -1.45
CA GLY A 164 -12.94 -9.57 -1.78
C GLY A 164 -12.60 -11.01 -1.38
N ARG A 165 -11.33 -11.38 -1.49
CA ARG A 165 -10.83 -12.71 -1.12
C ARG A 165 -9.33 -12.67 -0.83
N LEU A 166 -8.92 -13.36 0.23
CA LEU A 166 -7.52 -13.70 0.46
C LEU A 166 -7.29 -15.17 0.11
N LYS A 167 -6.32 -15.46 -0.74
CA LYS A 167 -5.91 -16.82 -1.06
C LYS A 167 -4.49 -17.07 -0.56
N ILE A 168 -4.31 -18.05 0.32
CA ILE A 168 -3.01 -18.49 0.84
C ILE A 168 -2.71 -19.89 0.29
N ASP A 169 -1.52 -20.07 -0.31
CA ASP A 169 -1.04 -21.36 -0.78
C ASP A 169 0.49 -21.47 -0.69
N ARG A 170 0.99 -22.70 -0.61
CA ARG A 170 2.43 -22.97 -0.52
C ARG A 170 3.10 -22.85 -1.88
N ARG A 171 4.19 -22.08 -1.92
CA ARG A 171 4.97 -21.81 -3.15
C ARG A 171 6.45 -21.70 -2.85
N PRO A 172 7.32 -21.95 -3.86
CA PRO A 172 8.72 -21.55 -3.78
C PRO A 172 8.82 -20.04 -3.65
N LEU A 173 9.62 -19.56 -2.69
CA LEU A 173 9.78 -18.16 -2.37
C LEU A 173 11.21 -17.69 -2.63
N PHE A 174 11.31 -16.43 -3.01
CA PHE A 174 12.55 -15.68 -3.17
C PHE A 174 12.54 -14.50 -2.21
N LEU A 175 13.67 -14.24 -1.58
CA LEU A 175 13.95 -12.98 -0.93
C LEU A 175 14.48 -12.02 -1.99
N VAL A 176 13.82 -10.89 -2.14
CA VAL A 176 14.29 -9.76 -2.95
C VAL A 176 14.64 -8.63 -2.00
N ARG A 177 15.87 -8.11 -2.10
CA ARG A 177 16.29 -6.93 -1.37
C ARG A 177 16.56 -5.78 -2.34
N ALA A 178 16.20 -4.58 -1.93
CA ALA A 178 16.44 -3.37 -2.68
C ALA A 178 16.99 -2.27 -1.77
N LYS A 179 17.73 -1.35 -2.37
CA LYS A 179 18.30 -0.18 -1.72
C LYS A 179 17.73 1.09 -2.33
N SER A 180 17.26 2.00 -1.47
CA SER A 180 16.89 3.37 -1.82
C SER A 180 17.59 4.32 -0.87
N ASP A 181 18.44 5.19 -1.40
CA ASP A 181 19.35 6.02 -0.62
C ASP A 181 20.17 5.17 0.37
N ASP A 182 20.07 5.45 1.67
CA ASP A 182 20.78 4.71 2.74
C ASP A 182 19.98 3.53 3.31
N LYS A 183 18.76 3.29 2.81
CA LYS A 183 17.86 2.29 3.34
C LYS A 183 17.87 1.02 2.50
N ILE A 184 17.81 -0.11 3.18
CA ILE A 184 17.69 -1.42 2.56
C ILE A 184 16.45 -2.08 3.14
N GLY A 185 15.61 -2.60 2.26
CA GLY A 185 14.45 -3.39 2.64
C GLY A 185 14.35 -4.67 1.84
N GLY A 186 13.54 -5.58 2.33
CA GLY A 186 13.31 -6.89 1.72
C GLY A 186 11.84 -7.23 1.59
N VAL A 187 11.55 -8.15 0.69
CA VAL A 187 10.24 -8.77 0.54
C VAL A 187 10.40 -10.23 0.13
N LEU A 188 9.59 -11.11 0.72
CA LEU A 188 9.51 -12.51 0.32
C LEU A 188 8.36 -12.69 -0.67
N ILE A 189 8.67 -13.11 -1.88
CA ILE A 189 7.71 -13.25 -2.97
C ILE A 189 7.86 -14.60 -3.68
N GLN A 190 6.82 -15.03 -4.36
CA GLN A 190 6.92 -16.19 -5.25
C GLN A 190 7.62 -15.81 -6.55
N ASN A 191 8.47 -16.71 -7.08
CA ASN A 191 9.01 -16.58 -8.43
C ASN A 191 8.00 -17.12 -9.45
N ALA A 192 7.29 -16.24 -10.12
CA ALA A 192 6.34 -16.59 -11.18
C ALA A 192 6.13 -15.40 -12.14
N GLU A 193 5.77 -15.71 -13.40
CA GLU A 193 5.62 -14.70 -14.45
C GLU A 193 4.59 -13.61 -14.14
N THR A 194 3.52 -13.96 -13.44
CA THR A 194 2.42 -13.04 -13.09
C THR A 194 2.71 -12.15 -11.90
N ILE A 195 3.82 -12.39 -11.19
CA ILE A 195 4.24 -11.59 -10.05
C ILE A 195 5.22 -10.53 -10.52
N ALA A 196 4.91 -9.29 -10.24
CA ALA A 196 5.72 -8.19 -10.74
C ALA A 196 5.82 -7.04 -9.75
N PHE A 197 6.95 -6.35 -9.81
CA PHE A 197 7.12 -5.02 -9.22
C PHE A 197 6.72 -3.95 -10.21
N VAL A 198 6.42 -2.76 -9.73
CA VAL A 198 6.15 -1.59 -10.56
C VAL A 198 7.43 -0.78 -10.75
N LYS A 199 7.76 -0.47 -12.01
CA LYS A 199 8.84 0.43 -12.37
C LYS A 199 8.39 1.89 -12.32
N ASP A 200 9.33 2.82 -12.36
CA ASP A 200 9.10 4.28 -12.37
C ASP A 200 8.13 4.76 -13.48
N ASN A 201 8.15 4.07 -14.61
CA ASN A 201 7.28 4.37 -15.75
C ASN A 201 5.91 3.65 -15.69
N GLY A 202 5.54 3.06 -14.56
CA GLY A 202 4.29 2.32 -14.35
C GLY A 202 4.22 0.94 -14.98
N LYS A 203 5.26 0.51 -15.71
CA LYS A 203 5.29 -0.83 -16.32
C LYS A 203 5.68 -1.89 -15.28
N PRO A 204 5.09 -3.08 -15.35
CA PRO A 204 5.49 -4.19 -14.51
C PRO A 204 6.85 -4.75 -14.94
N ILE A 205 7.62 -5.24 -13.96
CA ILE A 205 8.77 -6.13 -14.16
C ILE A 205 8.49 -7.43 -13.43
N SER A 206 8.38 -8.53 -14.17
CA SER A 206 8.12 -9.85 -13.61
C SER A 206 9.30 -10.33 -12.75
N THR A 207 9.00 -11.04 -11.66
CA THR A 207 10.02 -11.66 -10.80
C THR A 207 10.91 -12.64 -11.54
N THR A 208 10.40 -13.31 -12.59
CA THR A 208 11.18 -14.23 -13.45
C THR A 208 12.20 -13.52 -14.33
N SER A 209 12.01 -12.24 -14.62
CA SER A 209 12.93 -11.42 -15.43
C SER A 209 13.74 -10.42 -14.60
N LEU A 210 13.47 -10.34 -13.29
CA LEU A 210 14.11 -9.41 -12.38
C LEU A 210 15.59 -9.73 -12.21
N LYS A 211 16.45 -8.71 -12.20
CA LYS A 211 17.90 -8.80 -12.03
C LYS A 211 18.40 -7.79 -11.00
N VAL A 212 19.54 -8.09 -10.40
CA VAL A 212 20.30 -7.10 -9.62
C VAL A 212 20.63 -5.90 -10.50
N GLY A 213 20.40 -4.69 -10.00
CA GLY A 213 20.53 -3.43 -10.73
C GLY A 213 19.22 -2.90 -11.33
N ASP A 214 18.15 -3.71 -11.37
CA ASP A 214 16.84 -3.23 -11.81
C ASP A 214 16.26 -2.19 -10.84
N LYS A 215 15.56 -1.20 -11.39
CA LYS A 215 14.94 -0.10 -10.64
C LYS A 215 13.44 -0.30 -10.52
N ILE A 216 12.95 -0.19 -9.31
CA ILE A 216 11.54 -0.40 -8.95
C ILE A 216 11.06 0.69 -7.99
N LEU A 217 9.75 0.82 -7.86
CA LEU A 217 9.14 1.78 -6.94
C LEU A 217 8.95 1.17 -5.55
N VAL A 218 9.33 1.97 -4.55
CA VAL A 218 9.16 1.65 -3.13
C VAL A 218 8.62 2.85 -2.37
N LYS A 219 8.02 2.59 -1.22
CA LYS A 219 7.75 3.60 -0.19
C LYS A 219 8.75 3.38 0.94
N THR A 220 9.48 4.42 1.32
CA THR A 220 10.34 4.38 2.51
C THR A 220 9.93 5.44 3.51
N GLU A 221 10.02 5.11 4.79
CA GLU A 221 9.82 6.05 5.89
C GLU A 221 11.12 6.23 6.67
N SER A 222 11.26 7.31 7.45
CA SER A 222 12.36 7.43 8.42
C SER A 222 12.30 6.28 9.42
N ASN A 223 13.47 5.89 10.00
CA ASN A 223 13.60 4.77 10.94
C ASN A 223 12.83 5.03 12.24
N LYS A 224 11.52 5.01 12.15
CA LYS A 224 10.63 5.10 13.30
C LYS A 224 9.86 3.79 13.35
N GLY A 225 10.01 3.05 14.44
CA GLY A 225 9.17 1.92 14.75
C GLY A 225 7.73 2.38 14.94
N ARG A 226 6.77 1.47 14.83
CA ARG A 226 5.37 1.74 15.17
C ARG A 226 4.98 0.89 16.36
N HIS A 227 4.71 1.51 17.49
CA HIS A 227 4.11 0.88 18.66
C HIS A 227 2.64 1.32 18.78
N PHE A 228 1.71 0.37 18.79
CA PHE A 228 0.25 0.64 18.84
C PHE A 228 -0.24 1.67 17.82
N GLY A 229 0.36 1.68 16.62
CA GLY A 229 0.01 2.62 15.55
C GLY A 229 0.70 3.99 15.62
N MET A 230 1.45 4.30 16.68
CA MET A 230 2.22 5.55 16.81
C MET A 230 3.66 5.36 16.35
N GLU A 231 4.22 6.40 15.71
CA GLU A 231 5.65 6.45 15.37
C GLU A 231 6.48 6.59 16.64
N VAL A 232 7.44 5.68 16.84
CA VAL A 232 8.45 5.74 17.91
C VAL A 232 9.84 5.65 17.31
N GLU A 233 10.80 6.39 17.84
CA GLU A 233 12.21 6.20 17.50
C GLU A 233 12.69 4.89 18.11
N GLU A 234 12.82 3.85 17.28
CA GLU A 234 13.25 2.53 17.70
C GLU A 234 14.28 1.98 16.72
N TYR A 235 15.32 1.37 17.27
CA TYR A 235 16.28 0.62 16.45
C TYR A 235 15.76 -0.78 16.22
N ILE A 236 15.28 -1.05 15.00
CA ILE A 236 14.84 -2.37 14.56
C ILE A 236 15.86 -2.94 13.59
N LEU A 237 16.40 -4.11 13.92
CA LEU A 237 17.24 -4.89 13.03
C LEU A 237 16.49 -6.16 12.63
N GLU A 238 15.98 -6.20 11.43
CA GLU A 238 15.42 -7.40 10.81
C GLU A 238 16.47 -8.03 9.88
N LYS A 239 16.65 -9.35 9.98
CA LYS A 239 17.66 -10.12 9.21
C LYS A 239 16.99 -11.09 8.25
#